data_e4942b7d55fb3400a033ffbc82765d5a
#
_entry.id   e4942b7d55fb3400a033ffbc82765d5a
#
_cell.length_a   1.000
_cell.length_b   1.000
_cell.length_c   1.000
_cell.angle_alpha   90.00
_cell.angle_beta   90.00
_cell.angle_gamma   90.00
#
_symmetry.space_group_name_H-M   'P 1'
#
loop_
_entity.id
_entity.type
_entity.pdbx_description
1 polymer ?
#
loop_
_entity_poly.entity_id
_entity_poly.type
_entity_poly.pdbx_seq_one_letter_code
_entity_poly.pdbx_strand_id
1 'polypeptide(L)'
;LVSGCAASSNAFAQPSFTIPAAQLQEAVERKFPRKYAMNGLLNLELTHPQIQLKPEQNQLNTVLVVVASGPLLQQRNYHGTLDVDFSLRYEPSDRTLRATQLQLNGLRMDGLNLSGEQLLQQYGSALAQRSLQEVVLYQLSEQDLALTNGLGLEPGQFTVTPKGLAVQLKPKASL
;
A
#
# COMPACT_ATOMS: atom_id res chain seq x y z
N LEU A 1 40.53 -4.90 -38.59
CA LEU A 1 40.26 -3.78 -37.67
C LEU A 1 38.75 -3.50 -37.62
N VAL A 2 38.10 -4.05 -36.64
CA VAL A 2 36.67 -3.87 -36.48
C VAL A 2 36.47 -2.65 -35.60
N SER A 3 36.05 -1.53 -36.18
CA SER A 3 35.50 -0.40 -35.42
C SER A 3 34.12 -0.80 -34.92
N GLY A 4 34.07 -1.22 -33.69
CA GLY A 4 32.81 -1.40 -33.00
C GLY A 4 32.16 -0.05 -32.78
N CYS A 5 31.19 0.32 -33.58
CA CYS A 5 30.24 1.37 -33.22
C CYS A 5 29.43 0.87 -32.02
N ALA A 6 29.87 1.25 -30.84
CA ALA A 6 29.00 1.21 -29.69
C ALA A 6 27.86 2.17 -30.01
N ALA A 7 26.73 1.63 -30.43
CA ALA A 7 25.49 2.38 -30.45
C ALA A 7 25.14 2.74 -28.99
N SER A 8 25.54 3.93 -28.60
CA SER A 8 24.98 4.54 -27.40
C SER A 8 23.49 4.71 -27.68
N SER A 9 22.70 3.75 -27.29
CA SER A 9 21.28 3.98 -27.18
C SER A 9 21.12 5.03 -26.07
N ASN A 10 21.07 6.29 -26.47
CA ASN A 10 20.54 7.36 -25.64
C ASN A 10 19.06 7.04 -25.43
N ALA A 11 18.82 6.08 -24.54
CA ALA A 11 17.53 5.99 -23.95
C ALA A 11 17.33 7.31 -23.20
N PHE A 12 16.57 8.24 -23.78
CA PHE A 12 16.11 9.40 -23.06
C PHE A 12 15.42 8.86 -21.82
N ALA A 13 16.06 9.03 -20.64
CA ALA A 13 15.44 8.67 -19.39
C ALA A 13 14.10 9.37 -19.32
N GLN A 14 13.03 8.60 -19.25
CA GLN A 14 11.69 9.18 -19.10
C GLN A 14 11.68 10.03 -17.84
N PRO A 15 11.09 11.23 -17.87
CA PRO A 15 10.96 12.04 -16.68
C PRO A 15 10.30 11.21 -15.57
N SER A 16 10.84 11.29 -14.38
CA SER A 16 10.32 10.56 -13.23
C SER A 16 10.52 11.39 -11.97
N PHE A 17 9.70 11.11 -10.98
CA PHE A 17 9.93 11.62 -9.63
C PHE A 17 9.75 10.48 -8.63
N THR A 18 10.26 10.66 -7.42
CA THR A 18 10.17 9.65 -6.36
C THR A 18 9.41 10.21 -5.19
N ILE A 19 8.40 9.46 -4.75
CA ILE A 19 7.72 9.72 -3.48
C ILE A 19 8.52 9.01 -2.40
N PRO A 20 9.17 9.74 -1.46
CA PRO A 20 10.00 9.10 -0.45
C PRO A 20 9.20 8.19 0.48
N ALA A 21 9.85 7.16 0.99
CA ALA A 21 9.24 6.23 1.94
C ALA A 21 8.61 6.93 3.14
N ALA A 22 9.28 7.98 3.64
CA ALA A 22 8.76 8.76 4.77
C ALA A 22 7.43 9.45 4.46
N GLN A 23 7.25 9.95 3.25
CA GLN A 23 5.97 10.56 2.83
C GLN A 23 4.86 9.51 2.69
N LEU A 24 5.18 8.33 2.17
CA LEU A 24 4.23 7.22 2.12
C LEU A 24 3.81 6.79 3.51
N GLN A 25 4.76 6.67 4.42
CA GLN A 25 4.50 6.32 5.81
C GLN A 25 3.55 7.32 6.47
N GLU A 26 3.84 8.60 6.35
CA GLU A 26 3.02 9.68 6.90
C GLU A 26 1.61 9.69 6.31
N ALA A 27 1.48 9.50 5.00
CA ALA A 27 0.19 9.50 4.33
C ALA A 27 -0.68 8.31 4.80
N VAL A 28 -0.06 7.14 4.97
CA VAL A 28 -0.76 5.95 5.45
C VAL A 28 -1.16 6.11 6.93
N GLU A 29 -0.29 6.63 7.77
CA GLU A 29 -0.60 6.87 9.19
C GLU A 29 -1.85 7.74 9.39
N ARG A 30 -2.06 8.72 8.54
CA ARG A 30 -3.24 9.59 8.60
C ARG A 30 -4.57 8.86 8.35
N LYS A 31 -4.53 7.67 7.76
CA LYS A 31 -5.72 6.86 7.48
C LYS A 31 -6.13 5.97 8.65
N PHE A 32 -5.32 5.91 9.68
CA PHE A 32 -5.55 5.10 10.88
C PHE A 32 -5.79 5.98 12.12
N PRO A 33 -6.44 5.49 13.18
CA PRO A 33 -6.96 4.12 13.35
C PRO A 33 -8.18 3.82 12.50
N ARG A 34 -8.38 2.54 12.18
CA ARG A 34 -9.57 2.05 11.49
C ARG A 34 -10.24 0.98 12.33
N LYS A 35 -11.56 1.08 12.42
CA LYS A 35 -12.37 0.16 13.23
C LYS A 35 -13.30 -0.64 12.33
N TYR A 36 -13.38 -1.93 12.59
CA TYR A 36 -14.22 -2.86 11.85
C TYR A 36 -15.05 -3.68 12.81
N ALA A 37 -16.37 -3.65 12.63
CA ALA A 37 -17.29 -4.52 13.34
C ALA A 37 -17.61 -5.73 12.49
N MET A 38 -17.36 -6.92 13.03
CA MET A 38 -17.61 -8.20 12.37
C MET A 38 -18.84 -8.84 13.00
N ASN A 39 -19.97 -8.69 12.33
CA ASN A 39 -21.27 -9.28 12.72
C ASN A 39 -21.72 -9.01 14.16
N GLY A 40 -21.26 -7.89 14.77
CA GLY A 40 -21.58 -7.54 16.14
C GLY A 40 -20.93 -8.38 17.23
N LEU A 41 -20.14 -9.40 16.84
CA LEU A 41 -19.50 -10.33 17.77
C LEU A 41 -18.03 -10.04 18.00
N LEU A 42 -17.38 -9.43 17.01
CA LEU A 42 -15.96 -9.13 17.03
C LEU A 42 -15.75 -7.71 16.52
N ASN A 43 -15.00 -6.92 17.27
CA ASN A 43 -14.55 -5.60 16.84
C ASN A 43 -13.04 -5.63 16.69
N LEU A 44 -12.54 -5.12 15.57
CA LEU A 44 -11.12 -5.01 15.30
C LEU A 44 -10.77 -3.54 15.11
N GLU A 45 -9.71 -3.11 15.78
CA GLU A 45 -9.12 -1.79 15.60
C GLU A 45 -7.70 -1.97 15.04
N LEU A 46 -7.44 -1.38 13.89
CA LEU A 46 -6.13 -1.39 13.25
C LEU A 46 -5.44 -0.04 13.49
N THR A 47 -4.21 -0.08 13.97
CA THR A 47 -3.41 1.10 14.31
C THR A 47 -1.95 0.91 13.93
N HIS A 48 -1.18 1.99 13.99
CA HIS A 48 0.27 2.00 13.85
C HIS A 48 0.77 1.26 12.61
N PRO A 49 0.35 1.66 11.40
CA PRO A 49 0.85 1.03 10.18
C PRO A 49 2.36 1.28 10.04
N GLN A 50 3.11 0.22 9.76
CA GLN A 50 4.54 0.29 9.46
C GLN A 50 4.73 -0.13 8.01
N ILE A 51 5.09 0.80 7.13
CA ILE A 51 5.27 0.54 5.71
C ILE A 51 6.71 0.07 5.46
N GLN A 52 6.83 -1.00 4.71
CA GLN A 52 8.10 -1.51 4.21
C GLN A 52 8.04 -1.60 2.69
N LEU A 53 9.15 -1.25 2.05
CA LEU A 53 9.30 -1.34 0.61
C LEU A 53 9.78 -2.73 0.23
N LYS A 54 9.14 -3.32 -0.78
CA LYS A 54 9.53 -4.62 -1.35
C LYS A 54 9.83 -4.46 -2.85
N PRO A 55 11.01 -3.91 -3.20
CA PRO A 55 11.33 -3.60 -4.59
C PRO A 55 11.36 -4.83 -5.50
N GLU A 56 11.80 -5.97 -4.98
CA GLU A 56 11.93 -7.21 -5.76
C GLU A 56 10.58 -7.71 -6.27
N GLN A 57 9.52 -7.51 -5.50
CA GLN A 57 8.15 -7.90 -5.86
C GLN A 57 7.33 -6.75 -6.43
N ASN A 58 7.88 -5.54 -6.47
CA ASN A 58 7.16 -4.31 -6.79
C ASN A 58 5.92 -4.13 -5.91
N GLN A 59 6.07 -4.40 -4.63
CA GLN A 59 5.00 -4.37 -3.62
C GLN A 59 5.42 -3.56 -2.41
N LEU A 60 4.43 -3.23 -1.61
CA LEU A 60 4.60 -2.70 -0.28
C LEU A 60 4.13 -3.73 0.74
N ASN A 61 4.72 -3.69 1.91
CA ASN A 61 4.27 -4.45 3.07
C ASN A 61 3.83 -3.47 4.14
N THR A 62 2.82 -3.82 4.90
CA THR A 62 2.48 -3.11 6.13
C THR A 62 2.27 -4.09 7.26
N VAL A 63 2.86 -3.78 8.41
CA VAL A 63 2.55 -4.44 9.67
C VAL A 63 1.70 -3.48 10.49
N LEU A 64 0.54 -3.96 10.92
CA LEU A 64 -0.45 -3.20 11.67
C LEU A 64 -0.59 -3.77 13.07
N VAL A 65 -0.78 -2.91 14.06
CA VAL A 65 -1.22 -3.34 15.39
C VAL A 65 -2.73 -3.57 15.34
N VAL A 66 -3.16 -4.72 15.85
CA VAL A 66 -4.56 -5.11 15.90
C VAL A 66 -5.01 -5.18 17.35
N VAL A 67 -6.12 -4.54 17.67
CA VAL A 67 -6.81 -4.72 18.94
C VAL A 67 -8.15 -5.38 18.64
N ALA A 68 -8.34 -6.58 19.17
CA ALA A 68 -9.58 -7.32 19.05
C ALA A 68 -10.38 -7.24 20.35
N SER A 69 -11.68 -7.00 20.22
CA SER A 69 -12.60 -6.89 21.35
C SER A 69 -13.99 -7.39 20.95
N GLY A 70 -14.91 -7.44 21.90
CA GLY A 70 -16.31 -7.74 21.63
C GLY A 70 -16.84 -8.94 22.42
N PRO A 71 -18.14 -9.25 22.25
CA PRO A 71 -18.80 -10.33 22.99
C PRO A 71 -18.18 -11.71 22.79
N LEU A 72 -17.69 -12.00 21.58
CA LEU A 72 -17.02 -13.26 21.26
C LEU A 72 -15.77 -13.50 22.13
N LEU A 73 -15.13 -12.42 22.58
CA LEU A 73 -13.91 -12.42 23.38
C LEU A 73 -14.19 -12.13 24.86
N GLN A 74 -15.42 -12.31 25.32
CA GLN A 74 -15.84 -12.11 26.71
C GLN A 74 -15.53 -10.70 27.25
N GLN A 75 -15.68 -9.68 26.39
CA GLN A 75 -15.42 -8.26 26.71
C GLN A 75 -13.95 -7.95 27.07
N ARG A 76 -13.03 -8.85 26.73
CA ARG A 76 -11.58 -8.61 26.89
C ARG A 76 -11.00 -8.04 25.61
N ASN A 77 -9.94 -7.27 25.77
CA ASN A 77 -9.16 -6.75 24.66
C ASN A 77 -7.91 -7.60 24.45
N TYR A 78 -7.69 -8.02 23.22
CA TYR A 78 -6.50 -8.76 22.83
C TYR A 78 -5.71 -7.94 21.82
N HIS A 79 -4.40 -7.92 21.98
CA HIS A 79 -3.48 -7.19 21.11
C HIS A 79 -2.72 -8.16 20.21
N GLY A 80 -2.46 -7.72 19.00
CA GLY A 80 -1.70 -8.53 18.05
C GLY A 80 -1.15 -7.70 16.91
N THR A 81 -0.69 -8.39 15.88
CA THR A 81 -0.16 -7.79 14.67
C THR A 81 -0.74 -8.46 13.44
N LEU A 82 -0.95 -7.67 12.40
CA LEU A 82 -1.38 -8.12 11.08
C LEU A 82 -0.33 -7.73 10.06
N ASP A 83 0.12 -8.70 9.28
CA ASP A 83 1.15 -8.53 8.25
C ASP A 83 0.52 -8.71 6.87
N VAL A 84 0.60 -7.69 6.02
CA VAL A 84 -0.07 -7.64 4.71
C VAL A 84 0.87 -7.14 3.65
N ASP A 85 1.00 -7.87 2.55
CA ASP A 85 1.60 -7.38 1.32
C ASP A 85 0.53 -6.86 0.37
N PHE A 86 0.86 -5.84 -0.40
CA PHE A 86 -0.07 -5.28 -1.39
C PHE A 86 0.67 -4.62 -2.55
N SER A 87 0.00 -4.56 -3.67
CA SER A 87 0.42 -3.78 -4.84
C SER A 87 -0.28 -2.43 -4.86
N LEU A 88 0.19 -1.54 -5.70
CA LEU A 88 -0.40 -0.21 -5.86
C LEU A 88 -1.08 -0.08 -7.21
N ARG A 89 -2.23 0.58 -7.21
CA ARG A 89 -2.96 0.98 -8.41
C ARG A 89 -3.15 2.50 -8.39
N TYR A 90 -2.83 3.13 -9.51
CA TYR A 90 -3.10 4.55 -9.70
C TYR A 90 -4.49 4.75 -10.30
N GLU A 91 -5.28 5.63 -9.69
CA GLU A 91 -6.59 6.04 -10.20
C GLU A 91 -6.48 7.46 -10.77
N PRO A 92 -6.49 7.62 -12.11
CA PRO A 92 -6.32 8.95 -12.71
C PRO A 92 -7.46 9.92 -12.41
N SER A 93 -8.67 9.42 -12.19
CA SER A 93 -9.85 10.25 -11.98
C SER A 93 -9.75 11.15 -10.74
N ASP A 94 -9.13 10.64 -9.68
CA ASP A 94 -8.94 11.37 -8.43
C ASP A 94 -7.47 11.52 -8.02
N ARG A 95 -6.54 11.06 -8.87
CA ARG A 95 -5.09 11.14 -8.66
C ARG A 95 -4.64 10.46 -7.37
N THR A 96 -5.21 9.30 -7.08
CA THR A 96 -4.90 8.54 -5.88
C THR A 96 -4.14 7.26 -6.18
N LEU A 97 -3.31 6.85 -5.22
CA LEU A 97 -2.71 5.53 -5.15
C LEU A 97 -3.50 4.67 -4.18
N ARG A 98 -3.93 3.52 -4.65
CA ARG A 98 -4.78 2.60 -3.89
C ARG A 98 -4.11 1.26 -3.73
N ALA A 99 -4.31 0.63 -2.58
CA ALA A 99 -3.84 -0.71 -2.34
C ALA A 99 -4.68 -1.73 -3.10
N THR A 100 -4.02 -2.65 -3.78
CA THR A 100 -4.67 -3.75 -4.52
C THR A 100 -3.92 -5.06 -4.26
N GLN A 101 -4.51 -6.18 -4.67
CA GLN A 101 -3.88 -7.51 -4.61
C GLN A 101 -3.32 -7.81 -3.22
N LEU A 102 -4.16 -7.63 -2.23
CA LEU A 102 -3.79 -7.83 -0.84
C LEU A 102 -3.50 -9.28 -0.55
N GLN A 103 -2.37 -9.52 0.09
CA GLN A 103 -1.96 -10.83 0.55
C GLN A 103 -1.70 -10.79 2.04
N LEU A 104 -2.48 -11.54 2.79
CA LEU A 104 -2.28 -11.69 4.23
C LEU A 104 -1.15 -12.66 4.47
N ASN A 105 -0.07 -12.18 5.08
CA ASN A 105 1.08 -13.02 5.44
C ASN A 105 0.91 -13.67 6.79
N GLY A 106 0.28 -12.99 7.73
CA GLY A 106 0.06 -13.53 9.05
C GLY A 106 -0.77 -12.63 9.95
N LEU A 107 -1.43 -13.25 10.90
CA LEU A 107 -2.11 -12.59 12.01
C LEU A 107 -1.65 -13.25 13.31
N ARG A 108 -1.09 -12.47 14.20
CA ARG A 108 -0.66 -12.92 15.53
C ARG A 108 -1.51 -12.22 16.58
N MET A 109 -2.11 -12.97 17.48
CA MET A 109 -2.88 -12.42 18.59
C MET A 109 -2.33 -12.95 19.91
N ASP A 110 -1.88 -12.03 20.76
CA ASP A 110 -1.28 -12.40 22.05
C ASP A 110 -2.37 -12.79 23.07
N GLY A 111 -2.16 -13.89 23.75
CA GLY A 111 -3.02 -14.35 24.83
C GLY A 111 -4.36 -14.95 24.38
N LEU A 112 -4.60 -15.13 23.10
CA LEU A 112 -5.81 -15.74 22.58
C LEU A 112 -5.61 -17.25 22.41
N ASN A 113 -6.57 -18.06 22.89
CA ASN A 113 -6.52 -19.52 22.76
C ASN A 113 -6.77 -20.01 21.33
N LEU A 114 -7.20 -19.10 20.43
CA LEU A 114 -7.32 -19.39 19.01
C LEU A 114 -6.00 -19.05 18.33
N SER A 115 -5.50 -19.97 17.49
CA SER A 115 -4.31 -19.69 16.71
C SER A 115 -4.59 -18.58 15.70
N GLY A 116 -3.55 -17.79 15.35
CA GLY A 116 -3.67 -16.79 14.30
C GLY A 116 -4.17 -17.37 12.98
N GLU A 117 -3.81 -18.62 12.68
CA GLU A 117 -4.29 -19.34 11.50
C GLU A 117 -5.79 -19.58 11.53
N GLN A 118 -6.37 -19.93 12.67
CA GLN A 118 -7.81 -20.11 12.80
C GLN A 118 -8.56 -18.80 12.62
N LEU A 119 -8.04 -17.70 13.15
CA LEU A 119 -8.62 -16.37 12.93
C LEU A 119 -8.53 -15.93 11.48
N LEU A 120 -7.40 -16.21 10.82
CA LEU A 120 -7.22 -15.93 9.39
C LEU A 120 -8.19 -16.73 8.52
N GLN A 121 -8.38 -18.01 8.82
CA GLN A 121 -9.31 -18.87 8.07
C GLN A 121 -10.75 -18.41 8.24
N GLN A 122 -11.13 -18.00 9.44
CA GLN A 122 -12.51 -17.66 9.74
C GLN A 122 -12.88 -16.20 9.38
N TYR A 123 -11.97 -15.26 9.57
CA TYR A 123 -12.23 -13.82 9.42
C TYR A 123 -11.31 -13.11 8.44
N GLY A 124 -10.20 -13.73 8.06
CA GLY A 124 -9.14 -13.06 7.28
C GLY A 124 -9.61 -12.58 5.92
N SER A 125 -10.37 -13.39 5.18
CA SER A 125 -10.87 -12.99 3.87
C SER A 125 -11.91 -11.86 3.97
N ALA A 126 -12.79 -11.91 4.96
CA ALA A 126 -13.75 -10.84 5.20
C ALA A 126 -13.07 -9.55 5.65
N LEU A 127 -12.04 -9.65 6.49
CA LEU A 127 -11.24 -8.52 6.91
C LEU A 127 -10.49 -7.91 5.73
N ALA A 128 -9.86 -8.71 4.90
CA ALA A 128 -9.16 -8.27 3.72
C ALA A 128 -10.09 -7.57 2.73
N GLN A 129 -11.25 -8.14 2.48
CA GLN A 129 -12.22 -7.57 1.53
C GLN A 129 -12.79 -6.23 2.01
N ARG A 130 -13.00 -6.06 3.31
CA ARG A 130 -13.61 -4.83 3.85
C ARG A 130 -12.59 -3.74 4.17
N SER A 131 -11.38 -4.13 4.62
CA SER A 131 -10.48 -3.17 5.24
C SER A 131 -9.46 -2.57 4.30
N LEU A 132 -9.04 -3.31 3.30
CA LEU A 132 -7.87 -2.93 2.52
C LEU A 132 -8.12 -2.87 1.02
N GLN A 133 -9.25 -3.39 0.55
CA GLN A 133 -9.57 -3.33 -0.87
C GLN A 133 -9.81 -1.88 -1.27
N GLU A 134 -8.97 -1.37 -2.18
CA GLU A 134 -9.03 -0.01 -2.70
C GLU A 134 -8.88 1.11 -1.65
N VAL A 135 -8.15 0.84 -0.57
CA VAL A 135 -7.78 1.91 0.37
C VAL A 135 -6.92 2.93 -0.36
N VAL A 136 -7.33 4.19 -0.29
CA VAL A 136 -6.51 5.30 -0.77
C VAL A 136 -5.34 5.49 0.19
N LEU A 137 -4.15 5.18 -0.29
CA LEU A 137 -2.93 5.29 0.51
C LEU A 137 -2.27 6.65 0.37
N TYR A 138 -2.33 7.22 -0.83
CA TYR A 138 -1.65 8.46 -1.13
C TYR A 138 -2.43 9.22 -2.21
N GLN A 139 -2.55 10.52 -2.04
CA GLN A 139 -3.08 11.41 -3.07
C GLN A 139 -1.94 12.26 -3.62
N LEU A 140 -1.75 12.23 -4.93
CA LEU A 140 -0.77 13.08 -5.57
C LEU A 140 -1.16 14.54 -5.41
N SER A 141 -0.23 15.32 -4.87
CA SER A 141 -0.42 16.76 -4.69
C SER A 141 -0.20 17.52 -6.01
N GLU A 142 -0.61 18.77 -6.04
CA GLU A 142 -0.30 19.62 -7.18
C GLU A 142 1.20 19.84 -7.35
N GLN A 143 1.97 19.80 -6.26
CA GLN A 143 3.42 19.85 -6.34
C GLN A 143 4.02 18.59 -6.97
N ASP A 144 3.49 17.42 -6.64
CA ASP A 144 3.90 16.16 -7.27
C ASP A 144 3.62 16.19 -8.78
N LEU A 145 2.55 16.88 -9.18
CA LEU A 145 2.09 17.00 -10.56
C LEU A 145 2.58 18.25 -11.28
N ALA A 146 3.32 19.11 -10.60
CA ALA A 146 3.78 20.38 -11.18
C ALA A 146 4.62 20.17 -12.45
N LEU A 147 5.47 19.14 -12.46
CA LEU A 147 6.24 18.75 -13.63
C LEU A 147 5.35 18.18 -14.74
N THR A 148 4.22 17.58 -14.38
CA THR A 148 3.31 16.97 -15.36
C THR A 148 2.45 18.00 -16.07
N ASN A 149 1.95 18.98 -15.31
CA ASN A 149 0.97 19.97 -15.82
C ASN A 149 1.60 20.93 -16.83
N GLY A 150 2.90 21.26 -16.68
CA GLY A 150 3.60 22.17 -17.59
C GLY A 150 4.12 21.53 -18.86
N LEU A 151 4.25 20.20 -18.90
CA LEU A 151 4.91 19.46 -19.97
C LEU A 151 3.97 18.54 -20.76
N GLY A 152 2.66 18.56 -20.47
CA GLY A 152 1.71 17.65 -21.12
C GLY A 152 1.94 16.19 -20.77
N LEU A 153 2.44 15.92 -19.56
CA LEU A 153 2.73 14.59 -19.06
C LEU A 153 1.70 14.15 -18.03
N GLU A 154 1.58 12.86 -17.85
CA GLU A 154 0.75 12.26 -16.79
C GLU A 154 1.51 11.11 -16.11
N PRO A 155 1.15 10.75 -14.88
CA PRO A 155 1.74 9.58 -14.24
C PRO A 155 1.48 8.31 -15.05
N GLY A 156 2.53 7.53 -15.25
CA GLY A 156 2.47 6.25 -15.94
C GLY A 156 2.69 5.09 -14.97
N GLN A 157 3.87 4.49 -15.06
CA GLN A 157 4.22 3.33 -14.24
C GLN A 157 4.72 3.74 -12.86
N PHE A 158 4.27 3.01 -11.85
CA PHE A 158 4.73 3.14 -10.47
C PHE A 158 5.62 1.94 -10.12
N THR A 159 6.80 2.21 -9.62
CA THR A 159 7.78 1.18 -9.28
C THR A 159 8.28 1.37 -7.85
N VAL A 160 8.20 0.32 -7.05
CA VAL A 160 8.74 0.32 -5.69
C VAL A 160 10.27 0.20 -5.76
N THR A 161 10.95 1.14 -5.13
CA THR A 161 12.43 1.18 -5.07
C THR A 161 12.88 1.18 -3.63
N PRO A 162 14.19 0.96 -3.35
CA PRO A 162 14.70 1.04 -1.98
C PRO A 162 14.56 2.42 -1.32
N LYS A 163 14.34 3.46 -2.11
CA LYS A 163 14.20 4.85 -1.61
C LYS A 163 12.75 5.31 -1.45
N GLY A 164 11.83 4.65 -2.11
CA GLY A 164 10.44 5.04 -2.12
C GLY A 164 9.72 4.54 -3.37
N LEU A 165 8.71 5.28 -3.79
CA LEU A 165 7.92 4.95 -4.97
C LEU A 165 8.34 5.83 -6.14
N ALA A 166 8.94 5.23 -7.17
CA ALA A 166 9.30 5.92 -8.40
C ALA A 166 8.07 6.01 -9.31
N VAL A 167 7.77 7.22 -9.77
CA VAL A 167 6.66 7.51 -10.67
C VAL A 167 7.24 7.93 -12.02
N GLN A 168 7.09 7.09 -13.03
CA GLN A 168 7.45 7.43 -14.39
C GLN A 168 6.34 8.27 -15.02
N LEU A 169 6.74 9.30 -15.75
CA LEU A 169 5.81 10.18 -16.45
C LEU A 169 5.76 9.79 -17.93
N LYS A 170 4.57 9.81 -18.47
CA LYS A 170 4.32 9.54 -19.89
C LYS A 170 3.54 10.70 -20.53
N PRO A 171 3.59 10.88 -21.85
CA PRO A 171 2.76 11.86 -22.52
C PRO A 171 1.28 11.60 -22.26
N LYS A 172 0.51 12.67 -22.06
CA LYS A 172 -0.95 12.56 -21.97
C LYS A 172 -1.48 12.00 -23.29
N ALA A 173 -2.46 11.09 -23.19
CA ALA A 173 -3.16 10.62 -24.36
C ALA A 173 -3.83 11.80 -25.06
N SER A 174 -3.46 12.05 -26.31
CA SER A 174 -4.15 13.04 -27.12
C SER A 174 -5.54 12.50 -27.49
N LEU A 175 -6.54 13.27 -27.18
CA LEU A 175 -7.89 13.00 -27.65
C LEU A 175 -7.99 13.22 -29.17
#